data_fb37e09c0793eea1c670f546f67ef6ce
#
_entry.id   fb37e09c0793eea1c670f546f67ef6ce
#
_cell.length_a   1.000
_cell.length_b   1.000
_cell.length_c   1.000
_cell.angle_alpha   90.00
_cell.angle_beta   90.00
_cell.angle_gamma   90.00
#
_symmetry.space_group_name_H-M   'P 1'
#
loop_
_entity.id
_entity.type
_entity.pdbx_description
1 polymer ?
#
loop_
_entity_poly.entity_id
_entity_poly.type
_entity_poly.pdbx_seq_one_letter_code
_entity_poly.pdbx_strand_id
1 'polypeptide(L)'
;YWYDKPIFFYWLTALAYKIFGFTEFASRFFPALFGLGGLVLVAWGGSKLDNERSGFCSALVLLSSVEFFLISKSVITDAVLFFFFSATLLFFYLGYRDGKASYWYIMYGAAGLAVLTKGPIGVLLPGLIITLFLLWQRDWRVLKRMSLVSGTLLCLAVAVPWYAAMYSLHGSDFINTFFGTHNFLRATVSEHPRDDVFYYYTLVNLLALFPWSGLVPWAAYKWQKAGRPKLTEQQSFLLLWALVVFVFFQCMATKYITYTYPLLFPASLLLGSLLAKQADCVNGGYMFFVGGGLGVLLVAGWWAESSRLVAAELLFLLPLALIIGVLLDYIIRLCSGKRAYSIAAMSVVFYIALVFSIAVPFSEQRSAKDLGEMLTAQNVQEVGLYGKYPTSAVFYSSRRIVKLLHEQEVADYVPQGFSWTSKNVMPYATLEHNPYRMVVVTPSSYNSFVNKQYEQWQVVDADSSWIMLRVKKI
;
A
#
# COMPACT_ATOMS: atom_id res chain seq x y z
N TYR A 1 16.62 9.87 -14.29
CA TYR A 1 15.25 10.22 -13.85
C TYR A 1 14.48 8.95 -13.51
N TRP A 2 13.52 9.06 -12.57
CA TRP A 2 12.72 7.94 -12.11
C TRP A 2 11.24 8.15 -12.47
N TYR A 3 10.70 7.30 -13.31
CA TYR A 3 9.36 7.45 -13.90
C TYR A 3 8.34 6.41 -13.39
N ASP A 4 8.56 5.79 -12.22
CA ASP A 4 7.70 4.69 -11.75
C ASP A 4 6.28 5.15 -11.41
N LYS A 5 6.14 6.33 -10.78
CA LYS A 5 4.83 6.86 -10.38
C LYS A 5 4.66 8.33 -10.77
N PRO A 6 3.40 8.77 -11.03
CA PRO A 6 3.08 10.18 -11.24
C PRO A 6 3.34 11.05 -10.00
N ILE A 7 3.30 12.36 -10.21
CA ILE A 7 3.85 13.37 -9.28
C ILE A 7 3.04 13.62 -8.01
N PHE A 8 1.74 13.33 -7.98
CA PHE A 8 0.85 13.83 -6.93
C PHE A 8 1.27 13.36 -5.53
N PHE A 9 1.63 12.10 -5.38
CA PHE A 9 2.13 11.58 -4.11
C PHE A 9 3.43 12.26 -3.66
N TYR A 10 4.32 12.56 -4.59
CA TYR A 10 5.57 13.27 -4.29
C TYR A 10 5.33 14.72 -3.90
N TRP A 11 4.36 15.41 -4.50
CA TRP A 11 3.97 16.76 -4.06
C TRP A 11 3.44 16.77 -2.63
N LEU A 12 2.60 15.80 -2.30
CA LEU A 12 2.07 15.66 -0.94
C LEU A 12 3.21 15.40 0.06
N THR A 13 4.13 14.49 -0.27
CA THR A 13 5.29 14.17 0.59
C THR A 13 6.21 15.39 0.75
N ALA A 14 6.52 16.09 -0.33
CA ALA A 14 7.32 17.31 -0.29
C ALA A 14 6.66 18.42 0.55
N LEU A 15 5.34 18.56 0.44
CA LEU A 15 4.58 19.49 1.27
C LEU A 15 4.67 19.11 2.77
N ALA A 16 4.53 17.83 3.08
CA ALA A 16 4.68 17.35 4.46
C ALA A 16 6.09 17.64 5.02
N TYR A 17 7.13 17.41 4.22
CA TYR A 17 8.51 17.74 4.63
C TYR A 17 8.72 19.23 4.84
N LYS A 18 8.08 20.07 4.04
CA LYS A 18 8.14 21.53 4.21
C LYS A 18 7.46 21.99 5.51
N ILE A 19 6.39 21.31 5.94
CA ILE A 19 5.61 21.69 7.13
C ILE A 19 6.22 21.11 8.41
N PHE A 20 6.58 19.82 8.39
CA PHE A 20 6.96 19.03 9.57
C PHE A 20 8.46 18.69 9.64
N GLY A 21 9.26 19.18 8.68
CA GLY A 21 10.65 18.76 8.54
C GLY A 21 10.79 17.37 7.89
N PHE A 22 12.03 16.96 7.65
CA PHE A 22 12.37 15.71 7.00
C PHE A 22 12.41 14.57 8.04
N THR A 23 11.23 14.00 8.32
CA THR A 23 11.00 13.00 9.37
C THR A 23 10.14 11.83 8.88
N GLU A 24 10.20 10.70 9.58
CA GLU A 24 9.32 9.55 9.30
C GLU A 24 7.84 9.89 9.48
N PHE A 25 7.51 10.77 10.42
CA PHE A 25 6.16 11.29 10.61
C PHE A 25 5.67 12.03 9.37
N ALA A 26 6.48 12.98 8.86
CA ALA A 26 6.15 13.73 7.65
C ALA A 26 5.93 12.82 6.44
N SER A 27 6.77 11.79 6.28
CA SER A 27 6.64 10.80 5.19
C SER A 27 5.28 10.08 5.21
N ARG A 28 4.76 9.80 6.42
CA ARG A 28 3.51 9.03 6.63
C ARG A 28 2.27 9.89 6.79
N PHE A 29 2.42 11.21 6.91
CA PHE A 29 1.32 12.13 7.22
C PHE A 29 0.19 12.07 6.18
N PHE A 30 0.49 12.27 4.90
CA PHE A 30 -0.54 12.23 3.87
C PHE A 30 -1.12 10.83 3.63
N PRO A 31 -0.36 9.74 3.54
CA PRO A 31 -0.95 8.41 3.55
C PRO A 31 -1.97 8.20 4.66
N ALA A 32 -1.63 8.56 5.90
CA ALA A 32 -2.53 8.42 7.04
C ALA A 32 -3.77 9.34 6.93
N LEU A 33 -3.59 10.57 6.45
CA LEU A 33 -4.69 11.52 6.24
C LEU A 33 -5.67 11.01 5.16
N PHE A 34 -5.19 10.46 4.05
CA PHE A 34 -6.03 9.85 3.02
C PHE A 34 -6.64 8.52 3.47
N GLY A 35 -5.95 7.75 4.32
CA GLY A 35 -6.54 6.61 5.02
C GLY A 35 -7.73 7.03 5.88
N LEU A 36 -7.57 8.07 6.71
CA LEU A 36 -8.67 8.66 7.48
C LEU A 36 -9.79 9.18 6.56
N GLY A 37 -9.43 9.85 5.47
CA GLY A 37 -10.39 10.29 4.43
C GLY A 37 -11.17 9.12 3.85
N GLY A 38 -10.52 7.98 3.57
CA GLY A 38 -11.17 6.75 3.11
C GLY A 38 -12.15 6.17 4.14
N LEU A 39 -11.77 6.21 5.42
CA LEU A 39 -12.65 5.79 6.52
C LEU A 39 -13.90 6.68 6.64
N VAL A 40 -13.71 8.00 6.54
CA VAL A 40 -14.84 8.96 6.53
C VAL A 40 -15.71 8.76 5.29
N LEU A 41 -15.09 8.53 4.13
CA LEU A 41 -15.79 8.31 2.87
C LEU A 41 -16.65 7.04 2.90
N VAL A 42 -16.15 5.93 3.49
CA VAL A 42 -16.92 4.69 3.62
C VAL A 42 -18.06 4.85 4.63
N ALA A 43 -17.83 5.56 5.75
CA ALA A 43 -18.88 5.85 6.72
C ALA A 43 -20.00 6.68 6.11
N TRP A 44 -19.65 7.77 5.46
CA TRP A 44 -20.59 8.66 4.78
C TRP A 44 -21.30 7.95 3.61
N GLY A 45 -20.54 7.23 2.79
CA GLY A 45 -21.09 6.46 1.66
C GLY A 45 -22.09 5.41 2.13
N GLY A 46 -21.75 4.63 3.15
CA GLY A 46 -22.64 3.63 3.72
C GLY A 46 -23.92 4.25 4.32
N SER A 47 -23.79 5.42 4.96
CA SER A 47 -24.94 6.17 5.47
C SER A 47 -25.84 6.68 4.34
N LYS A 48 -25.27 7.14 3.24
CA LYS A 48 -26.01 7.61 2.04
C LYS A 48 -26.64 6.47 1.25
N LEU A 49 -25.99 5.32 1.20
CA LEU A 49 -26.46 4.17 0.45
C LEU A 49 -27.56 3.38 1.17
N ASP A 50 -27.51 3.32 2.50
CA ASP A 50 -28.46 2.52 3.30
C ASP A 50 -28.98 3.34 4.51
N ASN A 51 -28.20 3.45 5.59
CA ASN A 51 -28.55 4.21 6.79
C ASN A 51 -27.29 4.45 7.65
N GLU A 52 -27.40 5.31 8.68
CA GLU A 52 -26.28 5.68 9.56
C GLU A 52 -25.62 4.48 10.24
N ARG A 53 -26.42 3.50 10.65
CA ARG A 53 -25.90 2.26 11.26
C ARG A 53 -25.06 1.46 10.29
N SER A 54 -25.48 1.37 9.04
CA SER A 54 -24.71 0.71 7.96
C SER A 54 -23.42 1.45 7.68
N GLY A 55 -23.45 2.79 7.65
CA GLY A 55 -22.25 3.62 7.51
C GLY A 55 -21.24 3.40 8.64
N PHE A 56 -21.71 3.41 9.89
CA PHE A 56 -20.87 3.14 11.04
C PHE A 56 -20.27 1.71 11.01
N CYS A 57 -21.08 0.70 10.73
CA CYS A 57 -20.61 -0.68 10.61
C CYS A 57 -19.60 -0.84 9.47
N SER A 58 -19.80 -0.14 8.33
CA SER A 58 -18.86 -0.16 7.21
C SER A 58 -17.50 0.45 7.58
N ALA A 59 -17.50 1.57 8.30
CA ALA A 59 -16.28 2.16 8.85
C ALA A 59 -15.59 1.23 9.84
N LEU A 60 -16.35 0.56 10.69
CA LEU A 60 -15.83 -0.42 11.66
C LEU A 60 -15.14 -1.59 10.95
N VAL A 61 -15.77 -2.14 9.90
CA VAL A 61 -15.21 -3.21 9.07
C VAL A 61 -13.91 -2.75 8.43
N LEU A 62 -13.90 -1.57 7.80
CA LEU A 62 -12.71 -1.05 7.14
C LEU A 62 -11.57 -0.80 8.12
N LEU A 63 -11.83 -0.09 9.23
CA LEU A 63 -10.84 0.27 10.24
C LEU A 63 -10.13 -0.95 10.84
N SER A 64 -10.90 -2.01 11.11
CA SER A 64 -10.38 -3.24 11.73
C SER A 64 -9.91 -4.31 10.73
N SER A 65 -9.94 -4.04 9.43
CA SER A 65 -9.35 -4.91 8.42
C SER A 65 -7.83 -4.79 8.43
N VAL A 66 -7.12 -5.93 8.43
CA VAL A 66 -5.64 -5.98 8.55
C VAL A 66 -4.96 -5.12 7.51
N GLU A 67 -5.32 -5.28 6.24
CA GLU A 67 -4.64 -4.56 5.16
C GLU A 67 -4.86 -3.06 5.26
N PHE A 68 -6.08 -2.61 5.56
CA PHE A 68 -6.36 -1.19 5.75
C PHE A 68 -5.55 -0.62 6.91
N PHE A 69 -5.52 -1.33 8.04
CA PHE A 69 -4.77 -0.90 9.21
C PHE A 69 -3.26 -0.73 8.92
N LEU A 70 -2.67 -1.61 8.11
CA LEU A 70 -1.25 -1.55 7.78
C LEU A 70 -0.95 -0.54 6.66
N ILE A 71 -1.71 -0.58 5.56
CA ILE A 71 -1.40 0.18 4.34
C ILE A 71 -1.74 1.66 4.48
N SER A 72 -2.80 2.02 5.23
CA SER A 72 -3.22 3.41 5.39
C SER A 72 -2.15 4.35 5.96
N LYS A 73 -1.10 3.83 6.60
CA LYS A 73 0.03 4.60 7.15
C LYS A 73 1.39 4.23 6.55
N SER A 74 1.40 3.43 5.51
CA SER A 74 2.61 3.10 4.77
C SER A 74 2.96 4.19 3.75
N VAL A 75 4.27 4.43 3.54
CA VAL A 75 4.77 5.47 2.62
C VAL A 75 4.70 4.95 1.17
N ILE A 76 3.48 4.73 0.71
CA ILE A 76 3.16 4.25 -0.65
C ILE A 76 1.94 4.99 -1.20
N THR A 77 1.77 4.95 -2.51
CA THR A 77 0.69 5.64 -3.21
C THR A 77 -0.71 5.08 -2.95
N ASP A 78 -0.79 3.88 -2.37
CA ASP A 78 -2.01 3.07 -2.33
C ASP A 78 -3.11 3.65 -1.45
N ALA A 79 -2.78 4.29 -0.31
CA ALA A 79 -3.79 4.96 0.53
C ALA A 79 -4.43 6.16 -0.18
N VAL A 80 -3.62 6.93 -0.92
CA VAL A 80 -4.09 8.09 -1.71
C VAL A 80 -4.94 7.61 -2.89
N LEU A 81 -4.49 6.57 -3.60
CA LEU A 81 -5.25 5.95 -4.67
C LEU A 81 -6.58 5.39 -4.15
N PHE A 82 -6.57 4.67 -3.04
CA PHE A 82 -7.77 4.09 -2.41
C PHE A 82 -8.86 5.15 -2.22
N PHE A 83 -8.48 6.32 -1.68
CA PHE A 83 -9.42 7.42 -1.47
C PHE A 83 -10.03 7.91 -2.78
N PHE A 84 -9.21 8.27 -3.77
CA PHE A 84 -9.70 8.85 -5.02
C PHE A 84 -10.39 7.82 -5.92
N PHE A 85 -9.89 6.61 -5.97
CA PHE A 85 -10.53 5.50 -6.69
C PHE A 85 -11.92 5.20 -6.12
N SER A 86 -12.01 5.13 -4.79
CA SER A 86 -13.27 4.89 -4.10
C SER A 86 -14.24 6.05 -4.24
N ALA A 87 -13.74 7.29 -4.16
CA ALA A 87 -14.55 8.48 -4.43
C ALA A 87 -15.09 8.45 -5.86
N THR A 88 -14.27 8.13 -6.86
CA THR A 88 -14.71 8.02 -8.26
C THR A 88 -15.92 7.11 -8.39
N LEU A 89 -15.85 5.90 -7.87
CA LEU A 89 -16.91 4.91 -8.00
C LEU A 89 -18.13 5.18 -7.10
N LEU A 90 -17.90 5.67 -5.89
CA LEU A 90 -19.01 6.05 -5.01
C LEU A 90 -19.81 7.22 -5.60
N PHE A 91 -19.15 8.27 -6.07
CA PHE A 91 -19.81 9.42 -6.66
C PHE A 91 -20.43 9.11 -8.03
N PHE A 92 -19.87 8.15 -8.79
CA PHE A 92 -20.56 7.59 -9.94
C PHE A 92 -21.90 7.01 -9.52
N TYR A 93 -21.91 6.10 -8.54
CA TYR A 93 -23.15 5.43 -8.14
C TYR A 93 -24.17 6.39 -7.54
N LEU A 94 -23.74 7.36 -6.74
CA LEU A 94 -24.63 8.40 -6.22
C LEU A 94 -25.19 9.29 -7.33
N GLY A 95 -24.38 9.65 -8.33
CA GLY A 95 -24.85 10.36 -9.53
C GLY A 95 -25.83 9.56 -10.36
N TYR A 96 -25.57 8.25 -10.51
CA TYR A 96 -26.49 7.31 -11.18
C TYR A 96 -27.84 7.25 -10.48
N ARG A 97 -27.86 7.10 -9.16
CA ARG A 97 -29.08 6.96 -8.34
C ARG A 97 -29.83 8.29 -8.19
N ASP A 98 -29.12 9.36 -7.84
CA ASP A 98 -29.74 10.64 -7.41
C ASP A 98 -29.84 11.65 -8.54
N GLY A 99 -29.15 11.47 -9.67
CA GLY A 99 -29.16 12.35 -10.84
C GLY A 99 -28.52 13.72 -10.63
N LYS A 100 -27.75 13.94 -9.55
CA LYS A 100 -27.14 15.23 -9.22
C LYS A 100 -25.88 15.49 -10.04
N ALA A 101 -25.83 16.61 -10.77
CA ALA A 101 -24.70 17.00 -11.61
C ALA A 101 -23.38 17.13 -10.81
N SER A 102 -23.41 17.62 -9.56
CA SER A 102 -22.24 17.75 -8.71
C SER A 102 -21.51 16.44 -8.48
N TYR A 103 -22.22 15.33 -8.39
CA TYR A 103 -21.62 14.01 -8.17
C TYR A 103 -20.79 13.56 -9.39
N TRP A 104 -21.22 13.90 -10.61
CA TRP A 104 -20.44 13.63 -11.81
C TRP A 104 -19.12 14.39 -11.83
N TYR A 105 -19.14 15.67 -11.51
CA TYR A 105 -17.92 16.48 -11.48
C TYR A 105 -16.94 16.02 -10.39
N ILE A 106 -17.44 15.63 -9.20
CA ILE A 106 -16.59 15.05 -8.15
C ILE A 106 -15.98 13.72 -8.63
N MET A 107 -16.77 12.86 -9.30
CA MET A 107 -16.29 11.62 -9.91
C MET A 107 -15.12 11.88 -10.88
N TYR A 108 -15.27 12.81 -11.83
CA TYR A 108 -14.22 13.09 -12.81
C TYR A 108 -12.98 13.75 -12.19
N GLY A 109 -13.16 14.67 -11.24
CA GLY A 109 -12.05 15.26 -10.50
C GLY A 109 -11.26 14.22 -9.69
N ALA A 110 -11.97 13.32 -9.01
CA ALA A 110 -11.37 12.21 -8.27
C ALA A 110 -10.63 11.24 -9.22
N ALA A 111 -11.21 10.91 -10.38
CA ALA A 111 -10.55 10.09 -11.39
C ALA A 111 -9.24 10.73 -11.89
N GLY A 112 -9.24 12.04 -12.18
CA GLY A 112 -8.04 12.78 -12.56
C GLY A 112 -6.94 12.72 -11.49
N LEU A 113 -7.29 12.90 -10.21
CA LEU A 113 -6.36 12.79 -9.08
C LEU A 113 -5.88 11.35 -8.87
N ALA A 114 -6.72 10.35 -9.10
CA ALA A 114 -6.32 8.93 -9.08
C ALA A 114 -5.28 8.63 -10.17
N VAL A 115 -5.46 9.20 -11.39
CA VAL A 115 -4.48 9.11 -12.49
C VAL A 115 -3.16 9.77 -12.11
N LEU A 116 -3.18 10.96 -11.51
CA LEU A 116 -1.97 11.63 -11.02
C LEU A 116 -1.31 10.92 -9.82
N THR A 117 -2.01 10.01 -9.16
CA THR A 117 -1.47 9.23 -8.03
C THR A 117 -0.75 7.97 -8.49
N LYS A 118 -1.34 7.17 -9.38
CA LYS A 118 -0.80 5.84 -9.74
C LYS A 118 -0.81 5.55 -11.25
N GLY A 119 -1.19 6.50 -12.08
CA GLY A 119 -1.21 6.34 -13.53
C GLY A 119 -2.57 5.93 -14.10
N PRO A 120 -2.60 5.41 -15.33
CA PRO A 120 -3.84 5.14 -16.07
C PRO A 120 -4.84 4.25 -15.36
N ILE A 121 -4.38 3.37 -14.46
CA ILE A 121 -5.22 2.47 -13.67
C ILE A 121 -6.29 3.26 -12.87
N GLY A 122 -5.98 4.51 -12.49
CA GLY A 122 -6.89 5.39 -11.75
C GLY A 122 -8.17 5.77 -12.51
N VAL A 123 -8.19 5.64 -13.84
CA VAL A 123 -9.39 5.87 -14.66
C VAL A 123 -9.82 4.62 -15.42
N LEU A 124 -8.87 3.78 -15.86
CA LEU A 124 -9.21 2.61 -16.69
C LEU A 124 -10.03 1.57 -15.91
N LEU A 125 -9.62 1.26 -14.68
CA LEU A 125 -10.31 0.25 -13.89
C LEU A 125 -11.67 0.75 -13.38
N PRO A 126 -11.84 1.97 -12.84
CA PRO A 126 -13.16 2.55 -12.60
C PRO A 126 -14.03 2.61 -13.85
N GLY A 127 -13.47 3.02 -14.99
CA GLY A 127 -14.17 3.06 -16.27
C GLY A 127 -14.68 1.67 -16.71
N LEU A 128 -13.86 0.63 -16.53
CA LEU A 128 -14.27 -0.75 -16.79
C LEU A 128 -15.43 -1.17 -15.88
N ILE A 129 -15.35 -0.88 -14.57
CA ILE A 129 -16.40 -1.20 -13.59
C ILE A 129 -17.71 -0.49 -13.97
N ILE A 130 -17.64 0.80 -14.28
CA ILE A 130 -18.79 1.61 -14.70
C ILE A 130 -19.42 1.05 -15.97
N THR A 131 -18.59 0.76 -16.97
CA THR A 131 -19.05 0.21 -18.25
C THR A 131 -19.76 -1.13 -18.07
N LEU A 132 -19.17 -2.06 -17.31
CA LEU A 132 -19.75 -3.36 -17.04
C LEU A 132 -21.05 -3.24 -16.24
N PHE A 133 -21.13 -2.29 -15.30
CA PHE A 133 -22.36 -2.03 -14.56
C PHE A 133 -23.48 -1.51 -15.47
N LEU A 134 -23.18 -0.54 -16.35
CA LEU A 134 -24.17 0.01 -17.30
C LEU A 134 -24.62 -1.03 -18.33
N LEU A 135 -23.72 -1.91 -18.79
CA LEU A 135 -24.02 -3.06 -19.62
C LEU A 135 -24.98 -4.02 -18.91
N TRP A 136 -24.71 -4.33 -17.64
CA TRP A 136 -25.56 -5.21 -16.83
C TRP A 136 -26.97 -4.64 -16.63
N GLN A 137 -27.04 -3.33 -16.28
CA GLN A 137 -28.33 -2.66 -16.04
C GLN A 137 -29.05 -2.29 -17.36
N ARG A 138 -28.33 -2.35 -18.52
CA ARG A 138 -28.84 -1.91 -19.82
C ARG A 138 -29.34 -0.46 -19.84
N ASP A 139 -28.80 0.38 -18.96
CA ASP A 139 -29.19 1.80 -18.83
C ASP A 139 -28.15 2.75 -19.45
N TRP A 140 -28.19 2.84 -20.79
CA TRP A 140 -27.32 3.76 -21.54
C TRP A 140 -27.79 5.22 -21.48
N ARG A 141 -29.02 5.46 -20.98
CA ARG A 141 -29.57 6.83 -20.89
C ARG A 141 -28.79 7.68 -19.90
N VAL A 142 -28.18 7.04 -18.91
CA VAL A 142 -27.36 7.72 -17.91
C VAL A 142 -26.16 8.47 -18.53
N LEU A 143 -25.61 7.97 -19.65
CA LEU A 143 -24.50 8.64 -20.35
C LEU A 143 -24.84 10.08 -20.76
N LYS A 144 -26.12 10.38 -21.09
CA LYS A 144 -26.58 11.72 -21.40
C LYS A 144 -26.59 12.65 -20.19
N ARG A 145 -26.67 12.08 -18.97
CA ARG A 145 -26.72 12.84 -17.70
C ARG A 145 -25.34 12.96 -17.06
N MET A 146 -24.38 12.15 -17.47
CA MET A 146 -23.03 12.08 -16.86
C MET A 146 -22.13 13.26 -17.21
N SER A 147 -22.62 14.27 -17.94
CA SER A 147 -21.80 15.44 -18.34
C SER A 147 -20.45 14.99 -18.98
N LEU A 148 -20.50 13.99 -19.87
CA LEU A 148 -19.32 13.32 -20.40
C LEU A 148 -18.26 14.26 -20.92
N VAL A 149 -18.65 15.25 -21.74
CA VAL A 149 -17.68 16.19 -22.35
C VAL A 149 -17.01 17.05 -21.28
N SER A 150 -17.79 17.80 -20.49
CA SER A 150 -17.24 18.71 -19.47
C SER A 150 -16.54 17.95 -18.34
N GLY A 151 -17.05 16.77 -17.96
CA GLY A 151 -16.42 15.94 -16.95
C GLY A 151 -15.10 15.32 -17.44
N THR A 152 -15.05 14.82 -18.66
CA THR A 152 -13.79 14.34 -19.26
C THR A 152 -12.77 15.46 -19.39
N LEU A 153 -13.19 16.65 -19.81
CA LEU A 153 -12.31 17.82 -19.84
C LEU A 153 -11.77 18.16 -18.45
N LEU A 154 -12.58 18.08 -17.39
CA LEU A 154 -12.12 18.26 -16.02
C LEU A 154 -11.07 17.21 -15.62
N CYS A 155 -11.33 15.93 -15.89
CA CYS A 155 -10.38 14.85 -15.61
C CYS A 155 -9.05 15.07 -16.36
N LEU A 156 -9.12 15.44 -17.64
CA LEU A 156 -7.95 15.74 -18.45
C LEU A 156 -7.22 16.99 -17.96
N ALA A 157 -7.93 18.04 -17.59
CA ALA A 157 -7.34 19.27 -17.04
C ALA A 157 -6.56 19.00 -15.74
N VAL A 158 -7.00 18.04 -14.93
CA VAL A 158 -6.29 17.61 -13.73
C VAL A 158 -5.09 16.74 -14.08
N ALA A 159 -5.26 15.73 -14.92
CA ALA A 159 -4.24 14.71 -15.15
C ALA A 159 -3.17 15.11 -16.18
N VAL A 160 -3.58 15.63 -17.34
CA VAL A 160 -2.71 15.81 -18.51
C VAL A 160 -1.54 16.77 -18.32
N PRO A 161 -1.66 17.89 -17.58
CA PRO A 161 -0.58 18.87 -17.50
C PRO A 161 0.77 18.26 -17.06
N TRP A 162 0.75 17.34 -16.09
CA TRP A 162 1.98 16.67 -15.67
C TRP A 162 2.53 15.74 -16.75
N TYR A 163 1.68 14.94 -17.38
CA TYR A 163 2.13 14.02 -18.45
C TYR A 163 2.69 14.77 -19.67
N ALA A 164 2.05 15.90 -20.01
CA ALA A 164 2.53 16.75 -21.10
C ALA A 164 3.89 17.38 -20.77
N ALA A 165 4.07 17.86 -19.55
CA ALA A 165 5.35 18.38 -19.07
C ALA A 165 6.44 17.31 -19.09
N MET A 166 6.14 16.11 -18.61
CA MET A 166 7.10 14.99 -18.62
C MET A 166 7.48 14.58 -20.05
N TYR A 167 6.52 14.53 -20.96
CA TYR A 167 6.79 14.25 -22.37
C TYR A 167 7.64 15.35 -23.01
N SER A 168 7.35 16.61 -22.74
CA SER A 168 8.12 17.74 -23.26
C SER A 168 9.57 17.76 -22.78
N LEU A 169 9.82 17.32 -21.53
CA LEU A 169 11.15 17.31 -20.93
C LEU A 169 11.98 16.07 -21.26
N HIS A 170 11.33 14.92 -21.42
CA HIS A 170 12.01 13.61 -21.47
C HIS A 170 11.62 12.78 -22.72
N GLY A 171 10.69 13.26 -23.54
CA GLY A 171 10.34 12.64 -24.82
C GLY A 171 9.93 11.18 -24.72
N SER A 172 10.47 10.37 -25.65
CA SER A 172 10.19 8.93 -25.75
C SER A 172 10.66 8.12 -24.55
N ASP A 173 11.69 8.56 -23.83
CA ASP A 173 12.20 7.84 -22.66
C ASP A 173 11.15 7.75 -21.56
N PHE A 174 10.43 8.86 -21.34
CA PHE A 174 9.30 8.87 -20.43
C PHE A 174 8.19 7.89 -20.85
N ILE A 175 7.82 7.93 -22.14
CA ILE A 175 6.76 7.05 -22.67
C ILE A 175 7.14 5.59 -22.53
N ASN A 176 8.34 5.22 -22.99
CA ASN A 176 8.82 3.83 -22.97
C ASN A 176 8.97 3.29 -21.54
N THR A 177 9.48 4.10 -20.63
CA THR A 177 9.67 3.68 -19.23
C THR A 177 8.36 3.65 -18.48
N PHE A 178 7.58 4.75 -18.49
CA PHE A 178 6.36 4.85 -17.70
C PHE A 178 5.25 3.93 -18.24
N PHE A 179 4.88 4.06 -19.51
CA PHE A 179 3.81 3.25 -20.10
C PHE A 179 4.30 1.87 -20.51
N GLY A 180 5.49 1.76 -21.10
CA GLY A 180 6.05 0.49 -21.55
C GLY A 180 6.44 -0.39 -20.38
N THR A 181 7.45 0.01 -19.59
CA THR A 181 8.00 -0.85 -18.54
C THR A 181 7.09 -0.91 -17.31
N HIS A 182 6.72 0.24 -16.73
CA HIS A 182 6.01 0.26 -15.44
C HIS A 182 4.51 -0.02 -15.52
N ASN A 183 3.89 0.04 -16.70
CA ASN A 183 2.49 -0.29 -16.86
C ASN A 183 2.29 -1.56 -17.72
N PHE A 184 2.71 -1.55 -18.99
CA PHE A 184 2.44 -2.67 -19.90
C PHE A 184 3.23 -3.93 -19.53
N LEU A 185 4.54 -3.82 -19.33
CA LEU A 185 5.37 -4.98 -19.00
C LEU A 185 4.96 -5.60 -17.67
N ARG A 186 4.66 -4.79 -16.65
CA ARG A 186 4.11 -5.26 -15.36
C ARG A 186 2.81 -6.05 -15.51
N ALA A 187 2.00 -5.72 -16.49
CA ALA A 187 0.76 -6.44 -16.72
C ALA A 187 0.99 -7.83 -17.36
N THR A 188 2.02 -7.96 -18.18
CA THR A 188 2.24 -9.11 -19.07
C THR A 188 3.38 -10.02 -18.66
N VAL A 189 4.37 -9.51 -17.93
CA VAL A 189 5.56 -10.26 -17.47
C VAL A 189 5.71 -10.08 -15.97
N SER A 190 5.84 -11.20 -15.25
CA SER A 190 5.94 -11.16 -13.79
C SER A 190 7.29 -10.63 -13.33
N GLU A 191 7.25 -9.59 -12.48
CA GLU A 191 8.42 -9.08 -11.74
C GLU A 191 8.85 -10.07 -10.64
N HIS A 192 7.88 -10.83 -10.12
CA HIS A 192 8.07 -11.86 -9.08
C HIS A 192 7.43 -13.18 -9.52
N PRO A 193 8.09 -14.00 -10.36
CA PRO A 193 7.49 -15.21 -10.93
C PRO A 193 6.97 -16.21 -9.88
N ARG A 194 7.55 -16.23 -8.67
CA ARG A 194 7.09 -17.09 -7.57
C ARG A 194 5.71 -16.72 -7.03
N ASP A 195 5.32 -15.45 -7.18
CA ASP A 195 4.04 -14.92 -6.71
C ASP A 195 2.95 -15.01 -7.78
N ASP A 196 3.31 -15.34 -9.03
CA ASP A 196 2.36 -15.46 -10.13
C ASP A 196 1.62 -16.80 -10.10
N VAL A 197 0.77 -16.96 -9.09
CA VAL A 197 -0.07 -18.14 -8.87
C VAL A 197 -1.55 -17.77 -8.89
N PHE A 198 -2.40 -18.70 -9.39
CA PHE A 198 -3.83 -18.44 -9.59
C PHE A 198 -4.62 -18.16 -8.31
N TYR A 199 -4.12 -18.53 -7.14
CA TYR A 199 -4.78 -18.35 -5.85
C TYR A 199 -4.22 -17.16 -5.04
N TYR A 200 -3.25 -16.41 -5.58
CA TYR A 200 -2.55 -15.33 -4.85
C TYR A 200 -3.52 -14.34 -4.20
N TYR A 201 -4.37 -13.69 -4.98
CA TYR A 201 -5.31 -12.70 -4.42
C TYR A 201 -6.46 -13.33 -3.63
N THR A 202 -6.73 -14.62 -3.76
CA THR A 202 -7.65 -15.31 -2.86
C THR A 202 -7.10 -15.31 -1.44
N LEU A 203 -5.82 -15.67 -1.26
CA LEU A 203 -5.16 -15.65 0.04
C LEU A 203 -4.97 -14.21 0.55
N VAL A 204 -4.51 -13.30 -0.30
CA VAL A 204 -4.32 -11.90 0.05
C VAL A 204 -5.62 -11.30 0.57
N ASN A 205 -6.73 -11.43 -0.14
CA ASN A 205 -8.01 -10.83 0.28
C ASN A 205 -8.63 -11.53 1.51
N LEU A 206 -8.37 -12.83 1.70
CA LEU A 206 -8.75 -13.52 2.93
C LEU A 206 -8.07 -12.90 4.16
N LEU A 207 -6.79 -12.59 4.06
CA LEU A 207 -6.01 -11.91 5.11
C LEU A 207 -6.35 -10.42 5.19
N ALA A 208 -6.46 -9.75 4.06
CA ALA A 208 -6.74 -8.32 3.96
C ALA A 208 -8.02 -7.92 4.70
N LEU A 209 -9.09 -8.69 4.50
CA LEU A 209 -10.40 -8.48 5.13
C LEU A 209 -10.49 -9.07 6.54
N PHE A 210 -9.49 -9.82 7.02
CA PHE A 210 -9.55 -10.35 8.38
C PHE A 210 -9.71 -9.19 9.41
N PRO A 211 -10.59 -9.30 10.41
CA PRO A 211 -11.33 -10.49 10.88
C PRO A 211 -12.65 -10.76 10.15
N TRP A 212 -13.04 -10.01 9.14
CA TRP A 212 -14.37 -10.07 8.51
C TRP A 212 -14.45 -11.05 7.33
N SER A 213 -13.32 -11.57 6.88
CA SER A 213 -13.25 -12.49 5.72
C SER A 213 -14.15 -13.74 5.87
N GLY A 214 -14.33 -14.25 7.08
CA GLY A 214 -15.24 -15.36 7.36
C GLY A 214 -16.71 -15.06 7.14
N LEU A 215 -17.12 -13.78 7.11
CA LEU A 215 -18.50 -13.41 6.79
C LEU A 215 -18.82 -13.52 5.30
N VAL A 216 -17.81 -13.51 4.42
CA VAL A 216 -18.04 -13.61 2.96
C VAL A 216 -18.67 -14.97 2.59
N PRO A 217 -18.07 -16.13 2.94
CA PRO A 217 -18.70 -17.43 2.66
C PRO A 217 -20.00 -17.63 3.43
N TRP A 218 -20.11 -17.08 4.65
CA TRP A 218 -21.35 -17.14 5.41
C TRP A 218 -22.49 -16.36 4.70
N ALA A 219 -22.23 -15.16 4.20
CA ALA A 219 -23.19 -14.36 3.46
C ALA A 219 -23.63 -15.08 2.16
N ALA A 220 -22.68 -15.68 1.43
CA ALA A 220 -22.95 -16.46 0.23
C ALA A 220 -23.84 -17.69 0.54
N TYR A 221 -23.54 -18.41 1.62
CA TYR A 221 -24.36 -19.54 2.07
C TYR A 221 -25.78 -19.11 2.42
N LYS A 222 -25.95 -18.04 3.18
CA LYS A 222 -27.27 -17.50 3.55
C LYS A 222 -28.09 -17.06 2.33
N TRP A 223 -27.43 -16.36 1.39
CA TRP A 223 -28.05 -15.96 0.13
C TRP A 223 -28.52 -17.17 -0.69
N GLN A 224 -27.69 -18.22 -0.77
CA GLN A 224 -28.06 -19.46 -1.45
C GLN A 224 -29.24 -20.16 -0.76
N LYS A 225 -29.21 -20.28 0.58
CA LYS A 225 -30.30 -20.90 1.38
C LYS A 225 -31.62 -20.12 1.30
N ALA A 226 -31.52 -18.79 1.10
CA ALA A 226 -32.73 -17.95 0.89
C ALA A 226 -33.31 -18.03 -0.54
N GLY A 227 -32.85 -18.97 -1.38
CA GLY A 227 -33.33 -19.13 -2.74
C GLY A 227 -32.76 -18.14 -3.75
N ARG A 228 -31.59 -17.57 -3.46
CA ARG A 228 -30.87 -16.61 -4.33
C ARG A 228 -31.70 -15.40 -4.72
N PRO A 229 -32.21 -14.62 -3.76
CA PRO A 229 -33.00 -13.43 -4.05
C PRO A 229 -32.24 -12.49 -4.98
N LYS A 230 -33.00 -11.74 -5.80
CA LYS A 230 -32.40 -10.74 -6.67
C LYS A 230 -31.61 -9.74 -5.84
N LEU A 231 -30.37 -9.47 -6.25
CA LEU A 231 -29.55 -8.41 -5.68
C LEU A 231 -30.16 -7.05 -6.04
N THR A 232 -30.08 -6.11 -5.12
CA THR A 232 -30.42 -4.71 -5.43
C THR A 232 -29.39 -4.14 -6.40
N GLU A 233 -29.74 -3.05 -7.10
CA GLU A 233 -28.79 -2.36 -8.00
C GLU A 233 -27.49 -1.97 -7.26
N GLN A 234 -27.63 -1.46 -6.03
CA GLN A 234 -26.51 -1.14 -5.15
C GLN A 234 -25.63 -2.36 -4.85
N GLN A 235 -26.24 -3.48 -4.44
CA GLN A 235 -25.49 -4.71 -4.16
C GLN A 235 -24.78 -5.23 -5.41
N SER A 236 -25.48 -5.18 -6.57
CA SER A 236 -24.90 -5.58 -7.86
C SER A 236 -23.70 -4.72 -8.23
N PHE A 237 -23.79 -3.39 -8.03
CA PHE A 237 -22.67 -2.47 -8.29
C PHE A 237 -21.48 -2.75 -7.38
N LEU A 238 -21.68 -2.86 -6.07
CA LEU A 238 -20.61 -3.11 -5.11
C LEU A 238 -19.94 -4.47 -5.31
N LEU A 239 -20.73 -5.51 -5.60
CA LEU A 239 -20.18 -6.84 -5.92
C LEU A 239 -19.41 -6.83 -7.24
N LEU A 240 -19.94 -6.17 -8.27
CA LEU A 240 -19.25 -6.03 -9.55
C LEU A 240 -17.92 -5.28 -9.37
N TRP A 241 -17.92 -4.19 -8.60
CA TRP A 241 -16.70 -3.47 -8.27
C TRP A 241 -15.66 -4.39 -7.61
N ALA A 242 -16.04 -5.10 -6.54
CA ALA A 242 -15.15 -6.02 -5.85
C ALA A 242 -14.62 -7.12 -6.79
N LEU A 243 -15.51 -7.72 -7.59
CA LEU A 243 -15.18 -8.80 -8.51
C LEU A 243 -14.24 -8.33 -9.63
N VAL A 244 -14.52 -7.17 -10.23
CA VAL A 244 -13.68 -6.64 -11.33
C VAL A 244 -12.28 -6.31 -10.83
N VAL A 245 -12.14 -5.68 -9.66
CA VAL A 245 -10.82 -5.43 -9.06
C VAL A 245 -10.08 -6.75 -8.81
N PHE A 246 -10.76 -7.74 -8.22
CA PHE A 246 -10.17 -9.04 -7.95
C PHE A 246 -9.69 -9.74 -9.22
N VAL A 247 -10.58 -9.89 -10.21
CA VAL A 247 -10.29 -10.61 -11.46
C VAL A 247 -9.22 -9.89 -12.26
N PHE A 248 -9.32 -8.57 -12.39
CA PHE A 248 -8.35 -7.77 -13.13
C PHE A 248 -6.92 -8.01 -12.62
N PHE A 249 -6.72 -7.84 -11.31
CA PHE A 249 -5.37 -8.04 -10.76
C PHE A 249 -4.96 -9.51 -10.70
N GLN A 250 -5.89 -10.43 -10.54
CA GLN A 250 -5.57 -11.87 -10.62
C GLN A 250 -5.05 -12.27 -12.01
N CYS A 251 -5.53 -11.63 -13.07
CA CYS A 251 -5.07 -11.86 -14.45
C CYS A 251 -3.75 -11.15 -14.79
N MET A 252 -3.28 -10.21 -13.96
CA MET A 252 -1.99 -9.56 -14.17
C MET A 252 -0.83 -10.47 -13.77
N ALA A 253 0.26 -10.44 -14.56
CA ALA A 253 1.44 -11.26 -14.30
C ALA A 253 2.18 -10.80 -13.04
N THR A 254 2.45 -9.51 -12.87
CA THR A 254 3.07 -8.98 -11.65
C THR A 254 2.04 -8.78 -10.55
N LYS A 255 2.26 -9.39 -9.40
CA LYS A 255 1.37 -9.34 -8.25
C LYS A 255 2.03 -8.64 -7.06
N TYR A 256 1.33 -7.67 -6.47
CA TYR A 256 1.69 -7.03 -5.21
C TYR A 256 0.50 -7.09 -4.25
N ILE A 257 0.76 -7.30 -2.97
CA ILE A 257 -0.28 -7.40 -1.93
C ILE A 257 -1.28 -6.25 -2.01
N THR A 258 -0.80 -5.03 -2.28
CA THR A 258 -1.61 -3.81 -2.26
C THR A 258 -2.47 -3.58 -3.51
N TYR A 259 -2.35 -4.40 -4.54
CA TYR A 259 -3.08 -4.12 -5.79
C TYR A 259 -4.60 -4.28 -5.63
N THR A 260 -5.04 -5.23 -4.81
CA THR A 260 -6.47 -5.41 -4.52
C THR A 260 -6.99 -4.52 -3.39
N TYR A 261 -6.18 -3.63 -2.84
CA TYR A 261 -6.57 -2.72 -1.76
C TYR A 261 -7.88 -1.93 -2.04
N PRO A 262 -8.16 -1.44 -3.28
CA PRO A 262 -9.45 -0.79 -3.59
C PRO A 262 -10.68 -1.68 -3.45
N LEU A 263 -10.53 -3.00 -3.35
CA LEU A 263 -11.62 -3.94 -3.07
C LEU A 263 -12.18 -3.79 -1.66
N LEU A 264 -11.34 -3.35 -0.70
CA LEU A 264 -11.77 -3.19 0.69
C LEU A 264 -12.94 -2.22 0.84
N PHE A 265 -13.05 -1.21 -0.03
CA PHE A 265 -14.13 -0.22 0.05
C PHE A 265 -15.52 -0.84 -0.20
N PRO A 266 -15.81 -1.47 -1.35
CA PRO A 266 -17.10 -2.11 -1.60
C PRO A 266 -17.35 -3.29 -0.66
N ALA A 267 -16.32 -4.05 -0.28
CA ALA A 267 -16.45 -5.12 0.69
C ALA A 267 -16.90 -4.60 2.06
N SER A 268 -16.33 -3.49 2.53
CA SER A 268 -16.73 -2.86 3.79
C SER A 268 -18.16 -2.35 3.76
N LEU A 269 -18.62 -1.78 2.66
CA LEU A 269 -20.00 -1.33 2.49
C LEU A 269 -20.99 -2.53 2.51
N LEU A 270 -20.67 -3.62 1.83
CA LEU A 270 -21.50 -4.83 1.80
C LEU A 270 -21.56 -5.50 3.18
N LEU A 271 -20.41 -5.71 3.81
CA LEU A 271 -20.32 -6.36 5.12
C LEU A 271 -20.90 -5.47 6.23
N GLY A 272 -20.68 -4.15 6.15
CA GLY A 272 -21.24 -3.19 7.10
C GLY A 272 -22.77 -3.15 7.04
N SER A 273 -23.35 -3.15 5.84
CA SER A 273 -24.81 -3.27 5.66
C SER A 273 -25.34 -4.60 6.20
N LEU A 274 -24.62 -5.70 5.98
CA LEU A 274 -24.94 -7.01 6.55
C LEU A 274 -24.96 -6.99 8.08
N LEU A 275 -23.89 -6.46 8.70
CA LEU A 275 -23.79 -6.34 10.17
C LEU A 275 -24.85 -5.43 10.77
N ALA A 276 -25.24 -4.38 10.08
CA ALA A 276 -26.28 -3.48 10.52
C ALA A 276 -27.66 -4.15 10.54
N LYS A 277 -27.93 -5.04 9.57
CA LYS A 277 -29.21 -5.74 9.42
C LYS A 277 -29.28 -7.04 10.21
N GLN A 278 -28.18 -7.75 10.32
CA GLN A 278 -28.11 -9.09 10.92
C GLN A 278 -26.96 -9.17 11.92
N ALA A 279 -27.16 -8.59 13.11
CA ALA A 279 -26.14 -8.60 14.17
C ALA A 279 -25.78 -10.03 14.64
N ASP A 280 -26.70 -10.99 14.48
CA ASP A 280 -26.52 -12.40 14.88
C ASP A 280 -25.56 -13.20 13.97
N CYS A 281 -25.12 -12.62 12.84
CA CYS A 281 -24.11 -13.26 12.00
C CYS A 281 -22.77 -13.44 12.73
N VAL A 282 -22.50 -12.63 13.73
CA VAL A 282 -21.34 -12.74 14.62
C VAL A 282 -21.70 -13.54 15.87
N ASN A 283 -21.66 -14.83 15.76
CA ASN A 283 -21.97 -15.77 16.84
C ASN A 283 -20.70 -16.30 17.54
N GLY A 284 -20.87 -17.23 18.48
CA GLY A 284 -19.76 -17.84 19.20
C GLY A 284 -18.75 -18.58 18.30
N GLY A 285 -19.23 -19.27 17.26
CA GLY A 285 -18.37 -19.92 16.28
C GLY A 285 -17.54 -18.93 15.46
N TYR A 286 -18.10 -17.75 15.16
CA TYR A 286 -17.36 -16.69 14.52
C TYR A 286 -16.27 -16.08 15.42
N MET A 287 -16.54 -15.95 16.72
CA MET A 287 -15.54 -15.53 17.70
C MET A 287 -14.39 -16.53 17.78
N PHE A 288 -14.70 -17.83 17.68
CA PHE A 288 -13.65 -18.86 17.62
C PHE A 288 -12.78 -18.74 16.36
N PHE A 289 -13.37 -18.45 15.21
CA PHE A 289 -12.63 -18.17 13.95
C PHE A 289 -11.68 -16.96 14.13
N VAL A 290 -12.17 -15.87 14.71
CA VAL A 290 -11.35 -14.67 14.95
C VAL A 290 -10.24 -14.96 15.96
N GLY A 291 -10.56 -15.61 17.08
CA GLY A 291 -9.58 -16.00 18.09
C GLY A 291 -8.50 -16.93 17.54
N GLY A 292 -8.90 -17.90 16.72
CA GLY A 292 -7.96 -18.80 16.02
C GLY A 292 -7.03 -18.06 15.06
N GLY A 293 -7.56 -17.11 14.28
CA GLY A 293 -6.76 -16.26 13.38
C GLY A 293 -5.77 -15.36 14.13
N LEU A 294 -6.18 -14.74 15.23
CA LEU A 294 -5.28 -13.96 16.09
C LEU A 294 -4.23 -14.87 16.74
N GLY A 295 -4.61 -16.10 17.12
CA GLY A 295 -3.69 -17.12 17.63
C GLY A 295 -2.62 -17.53 16.60
N VAL A 296 -3.01 -17.68 15.34
CA VAL A 296 -2.05 -17.94 14.23
C VAL A 296 -1.08 -16.78 14.08
N LEU A 297 -1.54 -15.52 14.15
CA LEU A 297 -0.67 -14.35 14.11
C LEU A 297 0.27 -14.28 15.32
N LEU A 298 -0.19 -14.69 16.50
CA LEU A 298 0.66 -14.82 17.70
C LEU A 298 1.78 -15.84 17.49
N VAL A 299 1.44 -17.05 17.01
CA VAL A 299 2.42 -18.11 16.74
C VAL A 299 3.40 -17.70 15.65
N ALA A 300 2.92 -17.02 14.60
CA ALA A 300 3.79 -16.48 13.56
C ALA A 300 4.76 -15.42 14.13
N GLY A 301 4.31 -14.57 15.06
CA GLY A 301 5.18 -13.64 15.78
C GLY A 301 6.26 -14.35 16.60
N TRP A 302 5.89 -15.36 17.35
CA TRP A 302 6.84 -16.17 18.13
C TRP A 302 7.83 -16.95 17.25
N TRP A 303 7.37 -17.44 16.12
CA TRP A 303 8.26 -18.09 15.15
C TRP A 303 9.26 -17.11 14.56
N ALA A 304 8.83 -15.89 14.24
CA ALA A 304 9.71 -14.81 13.76
C ALA A 304 10.79 -14.47 14.81
N GLU A 305 10.45 -14.50 16.11
CA GLU A 305 11.43 -14.34 17.20
C GLU A 305 12.44 -15.48 17.24
N SER A 306 12.01 -16.73 17.14
CA SER A 306 12.93 -17.88 17.12
C SER A 306 13.99 -17.76 16.03
N SER A 307 13.68 -16.98 14.98
CA SER A 307 14.59 -16.61 13.91
C SER A 307 15.48 -15.39 14.23
N ARG A 308 15.47 -14.92 15.48
CA ARG A 308 16.20 -13.72 15.96
C ARG A 308 15.86 -12.44 15.22
N LEU A 309 14.64 -12.34 14.70
CA LEU A 309 14.16 -11.17 13.96
C LEU A 309 13.52 -10.12 14.85
N VAL A 310 13.19 -10.45 16.10
CA VAL A 310 12.39 -9.62 17.01
C VAL A 310 12.99 -9.60 18.42
N ALA A 311 12.84 -8.50 19.13
CA ALA A 311 13.22 -8.41 20.53
C ALA A 311 12.24 -9.21 21.40
N ALA A 312 12.73 -10.28 22.07
CA ALA A 312 11.96 -11.18 22.92
C ALA A 312 11.09 -10.43 23.96
N GLU A 313 11.64 -9.34 24.47
CA GLU A 313 11.04 -8.52 25.52
C GLU A 313 9.69 -7.91 25.14
N LEU A 314 9.44 -7.68 23.84
CA LEU A 314 8.21 -7.05 23.38
C LEU A 314 7.11 -8.07 23.02
N LEU A 315 7.42 -9.35 22.92
CA LEU A 315 6.43 -10.36 22.55
C LEU A 315 5.35 -10.59 23.60
N PHE A 316 5.59 -10.24 24.85
CA PHE A 316 4.55 -10.28 25.89
C PHE A 316 3.36 -9.35 25.58
N LEU A 317 3.55 -8.33 24.73
CA LEU A 317 2.46 -7.43 24.32
C LEU A 317 1.36 -8.15 23.55
N LEU A 318 1.67 -9.23 22.82
CA LEU A 318 0.68 -9.97 22.05
C LEU A 318 -0.32 -10.74 22.94
N PRO A 319 0.11 -11.59 23.91
CA PRO A 319 -0.82 -12.22 24.84
C PRO A 319 -1.55 -11.19 25.73
N LEU A 320 -0.88 -10.10 26.14
CA LEU A 320 -1.52 -9.01 26.87
C LEU A 320 -2.64 -8.36 26.04
N ALA A 321 -2.42 -8.11 24.74
CA ALA A 321 -3.43 -7.57 23.84
C ALA A 321 -4.63 -8.52 23.68
N LEU A 322 -4.41 -9.84 23.66
CA LEU A 322 -5.50 -10.83 23.66
C LEU A 322 -6.30 -10.81 24.95
N ILE A 323 -5.64 -10.70 26.11
CA ILE A 323 -6.33 -10.57 27.42
C ILE A 323 -7.17 -9.30 27.45
N ILE A 324 -6.59 -8.16 27.05
CA ILE A 324 -7.31 -6.88 26.94
C ILE A 324 -8.49 -7.02 25.97
N GLY A 325 -8.29 -7.69 24.82
CA GLY A 325 -9.33 -7.95 23.83
C GLY A 325 -10.51 -8.76 24.42
N VAL A 326 -10.23 -9.80 25.21
CA VAL A 326 -11.26 -10.59 25.87
C VAL A 326 -12.02 -9.76 26.92
N LEU A 327 -11.32 -8.93 27.70
CA LEU A 327 -11.94 -8.01 28.65
C LEU A 327 -12.83 -6.98 27.95
N LEU A 328 -12.34 -6.40 26.83
CA LEU A 328 -13.13 -5.49 26.00
C LEU A 328 -14.37 -6.17 25.42
N ASP A 329 -14.25 -7.42 24.95
CA ASP A 329 -15.40 -8.20 24.50
C ASP A 329 -16.44 -8.36 25.59
N TYR A 330 -16.01 -8.70 26.82
CA TYR A 330 -16.91 -8.83 27.96
C TYR A 330 -17.61 -7.51 28.28
N ILE A 331 -16.88 -6.40 28.40
CA ILE A 331 -17.42 -5.07 28.71
C ILE A 331 -18.38 -4.59 27.62
N ILE A 332 -17.97 -4.68 26.34
CA ILE A 332 -18.78 -4.20 25.22
C ILE A 332 -20.09 -5.02 25.12
N ARG A 333 -20.04 -6.31 25.40
CA ARG A 333 -21.26 -7.15 25.43
C ARG A 333 -22.20 -6.75 26.56
N LEU A 334 -21.68 -6.42 27.73
CA LEU A 334 -22.52 -5.90 28.84
C LEU A 334 -23.19 -4.58 28.47
N CYS A 335 -22.47 -3.68 27.78
CA CYS A 335 -22.96 -2.34 27.47
C CYS A 335 -23.85 -2.29 26.21
N SER A 336 -23.53 -3.04 25.16
CA SER A 336 -24.18 -2.91 23.85
C SER A 336 -24.78 -4.19 23.28
N GLY A 337 -24.43 -5.34 23.81
CA GLY A 337 -24.84 -6.65 23.28
C GLY A 337 -24.33 -7.02 21.89
N LYS A 338 -23.48 -6.18 21.26
CA LYS A 338 -23.08 -6.30 19.86
C LYS A 338 -21.66 -6.81 19.69
N ARG A 339 -21.50 -8.09 19.43
CA ARG A 339 -20.20 -8.76 19.23
C ARG A 339 -19.32 -8.17 18.11
N ALA A 340 -19.92 -7.57 17.07
CA ALA A 340 -19.14 -6.93 16.00
C ALA A 340 -18.24 -5.80 16.53
N TYR A 341 -18.68 -5.03 17.52
CA TYR A 341 -17.88 -3.97 18.12
C TYR A 341 -16.71 -4.54 18.92
N SER A 342 -16.95 -5.65 19.63
CA SER A 342 -15.92 -6.35 20.36
C SER A 342 -14.83 -6.89 19.43
N ILE A 343 -15.21 -7.51 18.31
CA ILE A 343 -14.25 -8.02 17.32
C ILE A 343 -13.39 -6.90 16.76
N ALA A 344 -13.99 -5.78 16.37
CA ALA A 344 -13.23 -4.66 15.83
C ALA A 344 -12.25 -4.09 16.88
N ALA A 345 -12.70 -3.86 18.10
CA ALA A 345 -11.85 -3.35 19.19
C ALA A 345 -10.70 -4.32 19.49
N MET A 346 -11.00 -5.60 19.65
CA MET A 346 -9.99 -6.64 19.91
C MET A 346 -8.96 -6.72 18.80
N SER A 347 -9.39 -6.69 17.53
CA SER A 347 -8.49 -6.75 16.38
C SER A 347 -7.58 -5.54 16.31
N VAL A 348 -8.10 -4.34 16.50
CA VAL A 348 -7.28 -3.10 16.48
C VAL A 348 -6.26 -3.10 17.62
N VAL A 349 -6.64 -3.48 18.83
CA VAL A 349 -5.71 -3.58 19.98
C VAL A 349 -4.61 -4.60 19.67
N PHE A 350 -4.97 -5.76 19.11
CA PHE A 350 -4.00 -6.79 18.73
C PHE A 350 -3.05 -6.30 17.63
N TYR A 351 -3.55 -5.59 16.60
CA TYR A 351 -2.69 -5.05 15.54
C TYR A 351 -1.74 -3.98 16.06
N ILE A 352 -2.18 -3.14 17.00
CA ILE A 352 -1.28 -2.19 17.66
C ILE A 352 -0.16 -2.94 18.39
N ALA A 353 -0.49 -3.97 19.17
CA ALA A 353 0.52 -4.79 19.82
C ALA A 353 1.47 -5.47 18.81
N LEU A 354 0.95 -6.00 17.71
CA LEU A 354 1.74 -6.62 16.64
C LEU A 354 2.70 -5.62 15.98
N VAL A 355 2.27 -4.38 15.79
CA VAL A 355 3.15 -3.32 15.25
C VAL A 355 4.31 -3.06 16.20
N PHE A 356 4.05 -2.88 17.49
CA PHE A 356 5.10 -2.57 18.45
C PHE A 356 6.01 -3.76 18.77
N SER A 357 5.47 -4.98 18.81
CA SER A 357 6.26 -6.18 19.14
C SER A 357 7.03 -6.78 17.94
N ILE A 358 6.57 -6.56 16.73
CA ILE A 358 7.17 -7.18 15.53
C ILE A 358 7.60 -6.14 14.50
N ALA A 359 6.67 -5.30 14.03
CA ALA A 359 6.94 -4.46 12.87
C ALA A 359 7.97 -3.36 13.17
N VAL A 360 7.94 -2.75 14.35
CA VAL A 360 8.91 -1.72 14.75
C VAL A 360 10.30 -2.33 14.91
N PRO A 361 10.54 -3.37 15.75
CA PRO A 361 11.86 -3.99 15.88
C PRO A 361 12.42 -4.52 14.56
N PHE A 362 11.57 -5.13 13.73
CA PHE A 362 11.96 -5.60 12.40
C PHE A 362 12.40 -4.45 11.48
N SER A 363 11.72 -3.31 11.54
CA SER A 363 12.08 -2.14 10.74
C SER A 363 13.39 -1.50 11.23
N GLU A 364 13.62 -1.46 12.52
CA GLU A 364 14.87 -0.95 13.11
C GLU A 364 16.07 -1.79 12.71
N GLN A 365 15.97 -3.12 12.80
CA GLN A 365 17.05 -4.03 12.35
C GLN A 365 17.37 -3.93 10.86
N ARG A 366 16.41 -3.54 10.03
CA ARG A 366 16.59 -3.36 8.59
C ARG A 366 16.83 -1.92 8.17
N SER A 367 16.65 -1.00 9.07
CA SER A 367 16.93 0.41 8.87
C SER A 367 18.44 0.64 8.76
N ALA A 368 18.83 1.62 7.96
CA ALA A 368 20.18 2.16 7.96
C ALA A 368 20.23 3.52 8.66
N LYS A 369 19.49 3.66 9.75
CA LYS A 369 19.47 4.91 10.54
C LYS A 369 20.84 5.17 11.13
N ASP A 370 21.47 4.17 11.73
CA ASP A 370 22.81 4.27 12.29
C ASP A 370 23.84 4.70 11.23
N LEU A 371 23.77 4.10 10.02
CA LEU A 371 24.59 4.56 8.89
C LEU A 371 24.30 6.01 8.52
N GLY A 372 23.02 6.42 8.52
CA GLY A 372 22.63 7.79 8.25
C GLY A 372 23.22 8.79 9.25
N GLU A 373 23.23 8.44 10.53
CA GLU A 373 23.83 9.23 11.61
C GLU A 373 25.36 9.31 11.48
N MET A 374 26.02 8.18 11.20
CA MET A 374 27.48 8.14 10.92
C MET A 374 27.86 9.06 9.75
N LEU A 375 27.11 9.00 8.64
CA LEU A 375 27.35 9.85 7.47
C LEU A 375 27.13 11.33 7.76
N THR A 376 26.14 11.66 8.55
CA THR A 376 25.83 13.03 8.94
C THR A 376 26.96 13.61 9.81
N ALA A 377 27.48 12.84 10.76
CA ALA A 377 28.57 13.25 11.63
C ALA A 377 29.86 13.59 10.86
N GLN A 378 30.11 12.94 9.74
CA GLN A 378 31.32 13.17 8.92
C GLN A 378 31.19 14.33 7.92
N ASN A 379 30.04 14.97 7.80
CA ASN A 379 29.76 16.12 6.92
C ASN A 379 30.17 15.92 5.44
N VAL A 380 30.09 14.71 4.91
CA VAL A 380 30.44 14.37 3.53
C VAL A 380 29.18 14.45 2.65
N GLN A 381 29.32 15.08 1.46
CA GLN A 381 28.15 15.25 0.56
C GLN A 381 27.86 14.00 -0.27
N GLU A 382 28.89 13.32 -0.74
CA GLU A 382 28.77 12.09 -1.52
C GLU A 382 29.67 11.01 -0.92
N VAL A 383 29.18 9.77 -0.90
CA VAL A 383 29.87 8.61 -0.35
C VAL A 383 29.67 7.39 -1.22
N GLY A 384 30.77 6.63 -1.45
CA GLY A 384 30.69 5.33 -2.08
C GLY A 384 30.21 4.27 -1.08
N LEU A 385 29.36 3.33 -1.53
CA LEU A 385 28.92 2.21 -0.72
C LEU A 385 29.19 0.90 -1.45
N TYR A 386 29.97 0.03 -0.83
CA TYR A 386 30.28 -1.30 -1.37
C TYR A 386 29.63 -2.41 -0.54
N GLY A 387 28.90 -3.30 -1.21
CA GLY A 387 28.13 -4.38 -0.59
C GLY A 387 26.63 -4.10 -0.58
N LYS A 388 25.96 -4.29 0.57
CA LYS A 388 24.51 -4.07 0.69
C LYS A 388 24.18 -2.58 0.58
N TYR A 389 23.23 -2.22 -0.28
CA TYR A 389 22.76 -0.85 -0.47
C TYR A 389 21.38 -0.65 0.18
N PRO A 390 21.28 -0.07 1.36
CA PRO A 390 20.02 0.26 2.00
C PRO A 390 19.54 1.65 1.54
N THR A 391 18.43 1.73 0.87
CA THR A 391 17.83 3.00 0.40
C THR A 391 17.47 3.95 1.56
N SER A 392 17.19 3.41 2.74
CA SER A 392 16.92 4.18 3.96
C SER A 392 18.12 5.02 4.43
N ALA A 393 19.36 4.64 4.09
CA ALA A 393 20.53 5.45 4.40
C ALA A 393 20.50 6.82 3.71
N VAL A 394 19.98 6.89 2.49
CA VAL A 394 19.79 8.16 1.77
C VAL A 394 18.81 9.06 2.51
N PHE A 395 17.72 8.47 3.01
CA PHE A 395 16.70 9.19 3.78
C PHE A 395 17.28 9.78 5.07
N TYR A 396 17.95 8.97 5.88
CA TYR A 396 18.44 9.41 7.19
C TYR A 396 19.66 10.34 7.11
N SER A 397 20.54 10.16 6.12
CA SER A 397 21.72 11.01 5.95
C SER A 397 21.45 12.29 5.17
N SER A 398 20.38 12.33 4.35
CA SER A 398 20.16 13.35 3.33
C SER A 398 21.39 13.55 2.41
N ARG A 399 22.15 12.47 2.18
CA ARG A 399 23.39 12.48 1.38
C ARG A 399 23.21 11.67 0.11
N ARG A 400 24.01 11.98 -0.90
CA ARG A 400 24.09 11.18 -2.10
C ARG A 400 24.97 9.95 -1.85
N ILE A 401 24.33 8.78 -1.82
CA ILE A 401 25.03 7.50 -1.67
C ILE A 401 25.11 6.85 -3.03
N VAL A 402 26.31 6.50 -3.46
CA VAL A 402 26.60 5.90 -4.77
C VAL A 402 27.06 4.47 -4.56
N LYS A 403 26.43 3.51 -5.18
CA LYS A 403 26.79 2.09 -5.07
C LYS A 403 28.07 1.83 -5.87
N LEU A 404 29.04 1.20 -5.24
CA LEU A 404 30.24 0.71 -5.91
C LEU A 404 30.01 -0.72 -6.40
N LEU A 405 30.26 -0.94 -7.69
CA LEU A 405 30.06 -2.21 -8.37
C LEU A 405 31.32 -2.60 -9.13
N HIS A 406 31.61 -3.90 -9.29
CA HIS A 406 32.63 -4.34 -10.21
C HIS A 406 32.22 -4.06 -11.67
N GLU A 407 33.21 -3.85 -12.54
CA GLU A 407 32.97 -3.64 -13.98
C GLU A 407 32.12 -4.76 -14.59
N GLN A 408 32.35 -6.00 -14.20
CA GLN A 408 31.54 -7.14 -14.60
C GLN A 408 30.09 -7.04 -14.15
N GLU A 409 29.84 -6.53 -12.95
CA GLU A 409 28.48 -6.30 -12.42
C GLU A 409 27.79 -5.14 -13.13
N VAL A 410 28.56 -4.14 -13.62
CA VAL A 410 28.01 -3.00 -14.39
C VAL A 410 27.47 -3.45 -15.74
N ALA A 411 28.10 -4.41 -16.39
CA ALA A 411 27.59 -4.97 -17.65
C ALA A 411 26.19 -5.58 -17.48
N ASP A 412 25.92 -6.22 -16.35
CA ASP A 412 24.60 -6.73 -15.99
C ASP A 412 23.61 -5.62 -15.55
N TYR A 413 24.11 -4.41 -15.35
CA TYR A 413 23.34 -3.25 -14.87
C TYR A 413 22.68 -2.47 -15.98
N VAL A 414 23.21 -2.55 -17.18
CA VAL A 414 22.61 -1.92 -18.36
C VAL A 414 21.36 -2.71 -18.76
N PRO A 415 20.16 -2.09 -18.81
CA PRO A 415 18.96 -2.79 -19.18
C PRO A 415 19.08 -3.30 -20.61
N GLN A 416 19.16 -4.61 -20.77
CA GLN A 416 19.02 -5.25 -22.08
C GLN A 416 17.52 -5.45 -22.34
N GLY A 417 16.91 -4.51 -23.04
CA GLY A 417 15.49 -4.56 -23.37
C GLY A 417 14.57 -4.39 -22.15
N PHE A 418 13.41 -5.03 -22.18
CA PHE A 418 12.43 -5.01 -21.10
C PHE A 418 12.80 -6.00 -19.98
N SER A 419 13.85 -5.74 -19.23
CA SER A 419 14.20 -6.55 -18.07
C SER A 419 13.93 -5.80 -16.77
N TRP A 420 13.34 -6.52 -15.79
CA TRP A 420 13.17 -6.01 -14.43
C TRP A 420 14.52 -6.02 -13.70
N THR A 421 15.19 -4.87 -13.67
CA THR A 421 16.39 -4.73 -12.85
C THR A 421 16.18 -3.60 -11.85
N SER A 422 16.14 -3.93 -10.57
CA SER A 422 16.19 -2.95 -9.47
C SER A 422 17.44 -2.07 -9.52
N LYS A 423 18.36 -2.44 -10.36
CA LYS A 423 19.67 -1.85 -10.56
C LYS A 423 19.60 -0.47 -11.23
N ASN A 424 18.58 -0.17 -12.03
CA ASN A 424 18.45 1.09 -12.79
C ASN A 424 18.09 2.31 -11.92
N VAL A 425 17.84 2.11 -10.64
CA VAL A 425 17.32 3.12 -9.71
C VAL A 425 18.42 3.76 -8.86
N MET A 426 19.55 3.07 -8.70
CA MET A 426 20.61 3.50 -7.79
C MET A 426 21.74 4.17 -8.57
N PRO A 427 22.24 5.33 -8.13
CA PRO A 427 23.48 5.84 -8.69
C PRO A 427 24.63 4.86 -8.39
N TYR A 428 25.42 4.54 -9.39
CA TYR A 428 26.56 3.63 -9.27
C TYR A 428 27.84 4.21 -9.86
N ALA A 429 28.96 3.69 -9.39
CA ALA A 429 30.28 3.89 -9.96
C ALA A 429 31.04 2.55 -9.96
N THR A 430 32.07 2.44 -10.79
CA THR A 430 32.89 1.24 -10.81
C THR A 430 33.84 1.22 -9.61
N LEU A 431 34.00 0.05 -9.01
CA LEU A 431 34.91 -0.12 -7.88
C LEU A 431 36.36 0.10 -8.29
N GLU A 432 36.71 -0.31 -9.51
CA GLU A 432 38.05 -0.20 -10.12
C GLU A 432 38.49 1.26 -10.36
N HIS A 433 37.49 2.14 -10.59
CA HIS A 433 37.69 3.59 -10.77
C HIS A 433 36.90 4.37 -9.72
N ASN A 434 37.08 3.99 -8.44
CA ASN A 434 36.38 4.62 -7.32
C ASN A 434 36.76 6.09 -7.14
N PRO A 435 35.88 7.07 -7.38
CA PRO A 435 36.18 8.49 -7.24
C PRO A 435 36.05 8.99 -5.79
N TYR A 436 35.49 8.15 -4.89
CA TYR A 436 35.10 8.57 -3.55
C TYR A 436 36.23 8.37 -2.55
N ARG A 437 36.60 9.44 -1.84
CA ARG A 437 37.59 9.40 -0.75
C ARG A 437 37.02 8.87 0.56
N MET A 438 35.70 8.70 0.64
CA MET A 438 35.00 8.06 1.75
C MET A 438 34.12 6.97 1.21
N VAL A 439 34.25 5.80 1.78
CA VAL A 439 33.47 4.61 1.39
C VAL A 439 32.97 3.92 2.63
N VAL A 440 31.72 3.45 2.54
CA VAL A 440 31.12 2.57 3.55
C VAL A 440 31.08 1.15 3.01
N VAL A 441 31.44 0.20 3.83
CA VAL A 441 31.41 -1.23 3.51
C VAL A 441 30.70 -1.99 4.62
N THR A 442 30.12 -3.15 4.29
CA THR A 442 29.68 -4.09 5.33
C THR A 442 30.89 -4.86 5.88
N PRO A 443 30.87 -5.32 7.14
CA PRO A 443 31.96 -6.12 7.70
C PRO A 443 32.37 -7.32 6.83
N SER A 444 31.38 -7.97 6.21
CA SER A 444 31.62 -9.10 5.28
C SER A 444 32.30 -8.69 3.98
N SER A 445 32.17 -7.44 3.56
CA SER A 445 32.74 -6.92 2.32
C SER A 445 34.07 -6.17 2.54
N TYR A 446 34.47 -5.94 3.78
CA TYR A 446 35.66 -5.15 4.15
C TYR A 446 36.95 -5.66 3.50
N ASN A 447 37.27 -6.94 3.72
CA ASN A 447 38.48 -7.54 3.16
C ASN A 447 38.49 -7.55 1.63
N SER A 448 37.32 -7.82 1.03
CA SER A 448 37.16 -7.81 -0.42
C SER A 448 37.37 -6.41 -1.00
N PHE A 449 36.95 -5.36 -0.30
CA PHE A 449 37.15 -3.99 -0.71
C PHE A 449 38.63 -3.58 -0.58
N VAL A 450 39.22 -3.73 0.60
CA VAL A 450 40.59 -3.25 0.89
C VAL A 450 41.64 -3.94 0.01
N ASN A 451 41.50 -5.25 -0.23
CA ASN A 451 42.43 -6.02 -1.05
C ASN A 451 42.39 -5.67 -2.55
N LYS A 452 41.34 -5.01 -3.02
CA LYS A 452 41.15 -4.64 -4.43
C LYS A 452 41.45 -3.16 -4.73
N GLN A 453 41.74 -2.38 -3.69
CA GLN A 453 42.07 -0.95 -3.83
C GLN A 453 43.58 -0.71 -3.70
N TYR A 454 44.11 0.12 -4.57
CA TYR A 454 45.54 0.51 -4.51
C TYR A 454 45.83 1.55 -3.43
N GLU A 455 44.80 2.27 -2.96
CA GLU A 455 44.93 3.30 -1.94
C GLU A 455 44.88 2.68 -0.53
N GLN A 456 45.62 3.31 0.41
CA GLN A 456 45.53 2.90 1.82
C GLN A 456 44.27 3.50 2.45
N TRP A 457 43.46 2.66 3.02
CA TRP A 457 42.22 3.04 3.69
C TRP A 457 42.38 2.98 5.20
N GLN A 458 41.82 3.99 5.87
CA GLN A 458 41.78 4.06 7.34
C GLN A 458 40.30 3.96 7.78
N VAL A 459 40.03 3.13 8.79
CA VAL A 459 38.72 3.08 9.46
C VAL A 459 38.56 4.41 10.22
N VAL A 460 37.46 5.09 9.93
CA VAL A 460 37.08 6.36 10.58
C VAL A 460 36.04 6.09 11.66
N ASP A 461 35.11 5.18 11.38
CA ASP A 461 34.01 4.82 12.26
C ASP A 461 33.55 3.40 11.92
N ALA A 462 33.03 2.67 12.89
CA ALA A 462 32.53 1.31 12.67
C ALA A 462 31.49 0.91 13.73
N ASP A 463 30.45 0.24 13.27
CA ASP A 463 29.50 -0.46 14.12
C ASP A 463 29.37 -1.95 13.74
N SER A 464 28.39 -2.65 14.29
CA SER A 464 28.16 -4.07 13.98
C SER A 464 27.76 -4.35 12.52
N SER A 465 27.26 -3.35 11.81
CA SER A 465 26.66 -3.45 10.47
C SER A 465 27.46 -2.74 9.39
N TRP A 466 28.21 -1.69 9.75
CA TRP A 466 28.88 -0.78 8.80
C TRP A 466 30.27 -0.41 9.24
N ILE A 467 31.19 -0.31 8.30
CA ILE A 467 32.55 0.19 8.49
C ILE A 467 32.75 1.35 7.52
N MET A 468 33.06 2.52 8.07
CA MET A 468 33.35 3.72 7.30
C MET A 468 34.85 3.88 7.12
N LEU A 469 35.25 4.01 5.88
CA LEU A 469 36.63 4.08 5.44
C LEU A 469 36.90 5.43 4.79
N ARG A 470 38.08 5.98 5.07
CA ARG A 470 38.62 7.18 4.42
C ARG A 470 40.00 6.89 3.84
N VAL A 471 40.29 7.43 2.65
CA VAL A 471 41.63 7.37 2.07
C VAL A 471 42.62 8.04 3.01
N LYS A 472 43.68 7.35 3.37
CA LYS A 472 44.76 7.88 4.21
C LYS A 472 45.45 8.99 3.44
N LYS A 473 45.50 10.21 4.01
CA LYS A 473 46.36 11.27 3.44
C LYS A 473 47.80 10.82 3.61
N ILE A 474 48.51 10.67 2.48
CA ILE A 474 49.98 10.47 2.44
C ILE A 474 50.65 11.75 2.81
#